data_afe8e61cd682206cdff32c529a4ab3cf
#
_entry.id   afe8e61cd682206cdff32c529a4ab3cf
#
_cell.length_a   1.000
_cell.length_b   1.000
_cell.length_c   1.000
_cell.angle_alpha   90.00
_cell.angle_beta   90.00
_cell.angle_gamma   90.00
#
_symmetry.space_group_name_H-M   'P 1'
#
loop_
_entity.id
_entity.type
_entity.pdbx_description
1 polymer ?
#
loop_
_entity_poly.entity_id
_entity_poly.type
_entity_poly.pdbx_seq_one_letter_code
_entity_poly.pdbx_strand_id
1 'polypeptide(L)'
;MTEMANEVDVLRFPLWGSRLIEASAGTGKTYTIAALYVRLVLGHGGAQAFCRPLTPPEILVVTFTEAATKELRERIRRRLSEAARWFGHPAAEAAPEWVDDFLRELRAQYAAKDWSGCERRLQAAAEWMDEAAVSTIHGWCHRMLREHAFDSGSLFSETLETEPDDLLLEAVRDYWREFFMPLPAESLALLRGWFKDAFVPEKFQGALARLLPLAGELEEGPEPAEVAEEVRRQWREAKAPWGKWVPELQTFFDEAHNRKEIDGRKLRADYVQDWLAALARWRDDPLAEAPDLSKKAWGRLTRTGLDEVWKSGEAPRHEAIDALENLHPQLERLREQGKASILRHAARWVAQRFSVLQRRRAQLGFDDLLTRLDQALRGPNGARLAARIRQSFPVALIDEFQDTDPVQYRIFEAVYAPQENDPQTALILIGDPKQAIYAFRGADIYTYLEARRACGERRYTLRRNFRSTRAMVEA
;
A
#
# COMPACT_ATOMS: atom_id res chain seq x y z
N MET A 1 -7.64 -25.01 -19.89
CA MET A 1 -6.86 -24.89 -21.13
C MET A 1 -5.99 -23.65 -21.00
N THR A 2 -4.68 -23.81 -20.91
CA THR A 2 -3.72 -22.69 -20.84
C THR A 2 -3.63 -22.13 -22.27
N GLU A 3 -4.31 -21.02 -22.56
CA GLU A 3 -4.15 -20.30 -23.82
C GLU A 3 -2.68 -19.92 -23.97
N MET A 4 -2.05 -20.43 -25.03
CA MET A 4 -0.66 -20.14 -25.32
C MET A 4 -0.53 -18.68 -25.78
N ALA A 5 0.20 -17.86 -25.02
CA ALA A 5 0.56 -16.51 -25.44
C ALA A 5 1.38 -16.55 -26.75
N ASN A 6 1.16 -15.55 -27.61
CA ASN A 6 1.93 -15.41 -28.85
C ASN A 6 3.41 -15.16 -28.54
N GLU A 7 4.33 -15.69 -29.33
CA GLU A 7 5.75 -15.35 -29.19
C GLU A 7 6.02 -13.95 -29.73
N VAL A 8 6.87 -13.18 -29.02
CA VAL A 8 7.25 -11.82 -29.45
C VAL A 8 8.17 -11.93 -30.67
N ASP A 9 7.69 -11.52 -31.83
CA ASP A 9 8.52 -11.12 -32.95
C ASP A 9 8.64 -9.59 -32.93
N VAL A 10 9.82 -9.09 -32.55
CA VAL A 10 10.04 -7.65 -32.33
C VAL A 10 9.75 -6.83 -33.61
N LEU A 11 9.98 -7.35 -34.80
CA LEU A 11 9.74 -6.65 -36.07
C LEU A 11 8.26 -6.61 -36.45
N ARG A 12 7.48 -7.60 -36.01
CA ARG A 12 6.05 -7.75 -36.33
C ARG A 12 5.12 -7.45 -35.18
N PHE A 13 5.67 -7.16 -33.99
CA PHE A 13 4.86 -6.82 -32.82
C PHE A 13 4.00 -5.58 -33.07
N PRO A 14 2.69 -5.61 -32.76
CA PRO A 14 1.80 -4.48 -32.97
C PRO A 14 2.13 -3.33 -32.02
N LEU A 15 2.36 -2.13 -32.56
CA LEU A 15 2.74 -0.93 -31.83
C LEU A 15 1.55 0.00 -31.52
N TRP A 16 0.34 -0.52 -31.55
CA TRP A 16 -0.91 0.19 -31.24
C TRP A 16 -1.80 -0.65 -30.32
N GLY A 17 -2.74 0.03 -29.63
CA GLY A 17 -3.63 -0.60 -28.67
C GLY A 17 -2.90 -1.12 -27.42
N SER A 18 -3.55 -1.92 -26.61
CA SER A 18 -3.00 -2.43 -25.35
C SER A 18 -2.48 -3.85 -25.46
N ARG A 19 -1.27 -4.10 -24.98
CA ARG A 19 -0.55 -5.38 -25.10
C ARG A 19 0.17 -5.70 -23.78
N LEU A 20 0.24 -6.99 -23.45
CA LEU A 20 1.04 -7.50 -22.32
C LEU A 20 2.14 -8.43 -22.85
N ILE A 21 3.39 -8.15 -22.49
CA ILE A 21 4.55 -8.99 -22.74
C ILE A 21 4.96 -9.68 -21.45
N GLU A 22 4.76 -10.98 -21.36
CA GLU A 22 5.22 -11.82 -20.26
C GLU A 22 6.66 -12.27 -20.54
N ALA A 23 7.60 -11.83 -19.70
CA ALA A 23 9.03 -11.94 -19.99
C ALA A 23 9.81 -12.31 -18.73
N SER A 24 10.28 -13.55 -18.63
CA SER A 24 11.08 -14.01 -17.49
C SER A 24 12.45 -13.30 -17.39
N ALA A 25 13.15 -13.51 -16.26
CA ALA A 25 14.48 -12.95 -16.07
C ALA A 25 15.43 -13.40 -17.20
N GLY A 26 16.19 -12.47 -17.75
CA GLY A 26 17.18 -12.77 -18.78
C GLY A 26 16.64 -13.01 -20.19
N THR A 27 15.34 -12.82 -20.45
CA THR A 27 14.72 -13.02 -21.78
C THR A 27 14.85 -11.80 -22.70
N GLY A 28 15.53 -10.73 -22.27
CA GLY A 28 15.78 -9.56 -23.12
C GLY A 28 14.71 -8.48 -23.05
N LYS A 29 14.01 -8.28 -21.92
CA LYS A 29 13.03 -7.18 -21.73
C LYS A 29 13.56 -5.83 -22.22
N THR A 30 14.71 -5.39 -21.69
CA THR A 30 15.32 -4.10 -22.04
C THR A 30 15.70 -4.01 -23.54
N TYR A 31 16.18 -5.11 -24.12
CA TYR A 31 16.46 -5.19 -25.57
C TYR A 31 15.17 -5.01 -26.37
N THR A 32 14.11 -5.70 -25.97
CA THR A 32 12.80 -5.61 -26.62
C THR A 32 12.27 -4.17 -26.56
N ILE A 33 12.31 -3.51 -25.38
CA ILE A 33 11.90 -2.10 -25.24
C ILE A 33 12.67 -1.21 -26.21
N ALA A 34 14.00 -1.33 -26.24
CA ALA A 34 14.85 -0.51 -27.12
C ALA A 34 14.57 -0.76 -28.61
N ALA A 35 14.30 -2.00 -29.00
CA ALA A 35 13.98 -2.34 -30.38
C ALA A 35 12.57 -1.86 -30.79
N LEU A 36 11.55 -1.96 -29.92
CA LEU A 36 10.24 -1.38 -30.16
C LEU A 36 10.32 0.15 -30.23
N TYR A 37 11.16 0.79 -29.43
CA TYR A 37 11.40 2.23 -29.46
C TYR A 37 11.96 2.68 -30.80
N VAL A 38 12.95 1.97 -31.37
CA VAL A 38 13.49 2.22 -32.73
C VAL A 38 12.37 2.15 -33.78
N ARG A 39 11.49 1.17 -33.68
CA ARG A 39 10.35 1.02 -34.60
C ARG A 39 9.34 2.16 -34.49
N LEU A 40 9.04 2.64 -33.26
CA LEU A 40 8.17 3.77 -33.01
C LEU A 40 8.73 5.06 -33.62
N VAL A 41 10.03 5.30 -33.47
CA VAL A 41 10.71 6.45 -34.06
C VAL A 41 10.68 6.40 -35.59
N LEU A 42 10.85 5.23 -36.20
CA LEU A 42 10.79 5.06 -37.65
C LEU A 42 9.38 5.03 -38.22
N GLY A 43 8.35 4.77 -37.40
CA GLY A 43 7.01 4.43 -37.88
C GLY A 43 6.98 3.12 -38.64
N HIS A 44 7.81 2.14 -38.21
CA HIS A 44 7.99 0.85 -38.87
C HIS A 44 6.91 -0.15 -38.52
N GLY A 45 6.46 -0.94 -39.53
CA GLY A 45 5.65 -2.13 -39.29
C GLY A 45 4.36 -2.23 -40.10
N GLY A 46 4.08 -1.35 -41.06
CA GLY A 46 2.89 -1.37 -41.91
C GLY A 46 1.62 -1.38 -41.07
N ALA A 47 0.78 -2.42 -41.19
CA ALA A 47 -0.45 -2.56 -40.40
C ALA A 47 -0.19 -2.75 -38.87
N GLN A 48 1.03 -3.11 -38.48
CA GLN A 48 1.43 -3.25 -37.08
C GLN A 48 2.17 -2.02 -36.55
N ALA A 49 2.42 -1.01 -37.40
CA ALA A 49 3.03 0.25 -36.97
C ALA A 49 2.04 1.09 -36.14
N PHE A 50 2.59 1.97 -35.33
CA PHE A 50 1.80 3.09 -34.80
C PHE A 50 1.38 4.02 -35.97
N CYS A 51 0.28 4.73 -35.82
CA CYS A 51 -0.32 5.51 -36.91
C CYS A 51 0.62 6.56 -37.56
N ARG A 52 1.71 6.92 -36.88
CA ARG A 52 2.76 7.84 -37.35
C ARG A 52 4.11 7.58 -36.68
N PRO A 53 5.22 8.04 -37.24
CA PRO A 53 6.47 8.13 -36.50
C PRO A 53 6.35 9.01 -35.25
N LEU A 54 7.06 8.65 -34.18
CA LEU A 54 7.06 9.39 -32.91
C LEU A 54 8.46 9.94 -32.58
N THR A 55 8.46 11.01 -31.80
CA THR A 55 9.67 11.61 -31.22
C THR A 55 9.89 11.14 -29.79
N PRO A 56 11.11 11.20 -29.23
CA PRO A 56 11.40 10.75 -27.87
C PRO A 56 10.53 11.34 -26.77
N PRO A 57 10.13 12.63 -26.78
CA PRO A 57 9.19 13.17 -25.79
C PRO A 57 7.77 12.59 -25.84
N GLU A 58 7.36 11.99 -26.97
CA GLU A 58 6.02 11.42 -27.16
C GLU A 58 5.91 9.95 -26.72
N ILE A 59 7.05 9.28 -26.46
CA ILE A 59 7.10 7.87 -26.06
C ILE A 59 7.37 7.81 -24.58
N LEU A 60 6.33 7.60 -23.79
CA LEU A 60 6.46 7.41 -22.35
C LEU A 60 7.08 6.03 -22.05
N VAL A 61 8.15 6.01 -21.27
CA VAL A 61 8.73 4.77 -20.74
C VAL A 61 8.81 4.89 -19.22
N VAL A 62 8.12 4.01 -18.52
CA VAL A 62 8.05 4.01 -17.06
C VAL A 62 8.83 2.84 -16.49
N THR A 63 9.66 3.14 -15.48
CA THR A 63 10.44 2.16 -14.73
C THR A 63 10.18 2.32 -13.23
N PHE A 64 10.68 1.36 -12.44
CA PHE A 64 10.46 1.37 -10.99
C PHE A 64 11.45 2.26 -10.21
N THR A 65 12.69 2.43 -10.69
CA THR A 65 13.75 3.17 -9.97
C THR A 65 14.46 4.17 -10.88
N GLU A 66 14.99 5.25 -10.29
CA GLU A 66 15.81 6.24 -11.00
C GLU A 66 17.05 5.60 -11.67
N ALA A 67 17.66 4.61 -11.02
CA ALA A 67 18.81 3.89 -11.60
C ALA A 67 18.40 3.12 -12.86
N ALA A 68 17.26 2.41 -12.83
CA ALA A 68 16.71 1.70 -13.99
C ALA A 68 16.31 2.67 -15.11
N THR A 69 15.74 3.83 -14.76
CA THR A 69 15.41 4.90 -15.69
C THR A 69 16.64 5.39 -16.47
N LYS A 70 17.72 5.66 -15.75
CA LYS A 70 18.99 6.11 -16.36
C LYS A 70 19.59 5.02 -17.26
N GLU A 71 19.64 3.78 -16.79
CA GLU A 71 20.16 2.65 -17.56
C GLU A 71 19.35 2.44 -18.84
N LEU A 72 18.01 2.43 -18.74
CA LEU A 72 17.12 2.19 -19.88
C LEU A 72 17.22 3.33 -20.92
N ARG A 73 17.30 4.60 -20.48
CA ARG A 73 17.52 5.76 -21.35
C ARG A 73 18.81 5.61 -22.15
N GLU A 74 19.93 5.23 -21.50
CA GLU A 74 21.21 5.01 -22.17
C GLU A 74 21.17 3.82 -23.14
N ARG A 75 20.46 2.76 -22.81
CA ARG A 75 20.31 1.60 -23.71
C ARG A 75 19.47 1.95 -24.95
N ILE A 76 18.39 2.71 -24.79
CA ILE A 76 17.57 3.21 -25.90
C ILE A 76 18.42 4.15 -26.79
N ARG A 77 19.13 5.12 -26.21
CA ARG A 77 20.03 6.03 -26.95
C ARG A 77 21.06 5.26 -27.76
N ARG A 78 21.73 4.30 -27.15
CA ARG A 78 22.71 3.44 -27.84
C ARG A 78 22.07 2.69 -29.00
N ARG A 79 20.91 2.12 -28.78
CA ARG A 79 20.20 1.35 -29.83
C ARG A 79 19.76 2.21 -30.99
N LEU A 80 19.29 3.44 -30.76
CA LEU A 80 18.99 4.42 -31.80
C LEU A 80 20.26 4.80 -32.59
N SER A 81 21.37 5.04 -31.91
CA SER A 81 22.66 5.37 -32.54
C SER A 81 23.20 4.21 -33.36
N GLU A 82 23.09 2.96 -32.89
CA GLU A 82 23.45 1.75 -33.64
C GLU A 82 22.59 1.61 -34.89
N ALA A 83 21.29 1.79 -34.77
CA ALA A 83 20.38 1.76 -35.90
C ALA A 83 20.69 2.86 -36.92
N ALA A 84 20.92 4.10 -36.48
CA ALA A 84 21.32 5.20 -37.35
C ALA A 84 22.58 4.86 -38.13
N ARG A 85 23.66 4.45 -37.47
CA ARG A 85 24.92 4.05 -38.11
C ARG A 85 24.70 2.92 -39.11
N TRP A 86 23.86 1.95 -38.82
CA TRP A 86 23.57 0.85 -39.73
C TRP A 86 22.81 1.33 -40.98
N PHE A 87 21.85 2.23 -40.84
CA PHE A 87 21.14 2.82 -41.99
C PHE A 87 22.07 3.69 -42.84
N GLY A 88 23.07 4.36 -42.27
CA GLY A 88 24.10 5.13 -42.99
C GLY A 88 25.25 4.28 -43.55
N HIS A 89 25.33 2.98 -43.22
CA HIS A 89 26.41 2.10 -43.70
C HIS A 89 26.29 1.82 -45.20
N PRO A 90 27.37 1.90 -45.98
CA PRO A 90 27.35 1.65 -47.41
C PRO A 90 26.79 0.28 -47.75
N ALA A 91 25.90 0.21 -48.76
CA ALA A 91 25.29 -1.05 -49.20
C ALA A 91 26.28 -2.07 -49.76
N ALA A 92 27.41 -1.61 -50.30
CA ALA A 92 28.44 -2.45 -50.87
C ALA A 92 29.39 -3.12 -49.87
N GLU A 93 29.36 -2.67 -48.60
CA GLU A 93 30.24 -3.15 -47.52
C GLU A 93 29.55 -4.25 -46.69
N ALA A 94 30.34 -5.20 -46.18
CA ALA A 94 29.83 -6.23 -45.29
C ALA A 94 29.29 -5.66 -44.00
N ALA A 95 28.23 -6.25 -43.43
CA ALA A 95 27.67 -5.82 -42.16
C ALA A 95 28.71 -5.98 -41.04
N PRO A 96 28.97 -4.92 -40.25
CA PRO A 96 29.86 -4.99 -39.08
C PRO A 96 29.36 -6.02 -38.04
N GLU A 97 30.27 -6.57 -37.22
CA GLU A 97 29.95 -7.57 -36.19
C GLU A 97 28.92 -7.11 -35.13
N TRP A 98 28.87 -5.80 -34.84
CA TRP A 98 27.91 -5.25 -33.89
C TRP A 98 26.49 -5.16 -34.42
N VAL A 99 26.23 -5.41 -35.71
CA VAL A 99 24.91 -5.42 -36.33
C VAL A 99 24.25 -6.77 -36.10
N ASP A 100 23.23 -6.80 -35.24
CA ASP A 100 22.44 -7.98 -34.96
C ASP A 100 21.38 -8.26 -36.02
N ASP A 101 20.69 -9.39 -35.90
CA ASP A 101 19.67 -9.83 -36.85
C ASP A 101 18.50 -8.85 -36.94
N PHE A 102 18.09 -8.26 -35.79
CA PHE A 102 17.01 -7.25 -35.78
C PHE A 102 17.37 -6.05 -36.68
N LEU A 103 18.58 -5.50 -36.55
CA LEU A 103 18.98 -4.35 -37.36
C LEU A 103 19.13 -4.72 -38.84
N ARG A 104 19.64 -5.91 -39.13
CA ARG A 104 19.74 -6.42 -40.53
C ARG A 104 18.37 -6.52 -41.17
N GLU A 105 17.44 -7.21 -40.52
CA GLU A 105 16.11 -7.43 -41.01
C GLU A 105 15.28 -6.13 -41.09
N LEU A 106 15.44 -5.24 -40.10
CA LEU A 106 14.80 -3.91 -40.05
C LEU A 106 15.20 -3.09 -41.30
N ARG A 107 16.49 -2.98 -41.57
CA ARG A 107 16.99 -2.21 -42.74
C ARG A 107 16.55 -2.83 -44.04
N ALA A 108 16.54 -4.15 -44.13
CA ALA A 108 16.12 -4.87 -45.34
C ALA A 108 14.66 -4.63 -45.75
N GLN A 109 13.82 -4.15 -44.81
CA GLN A 109 12.44 -3.79 -45.08
C GLN A 109 12.26 -2.37 -45.67
N TYR A 110 13.35 -1.60 -45.78
CA TYR A 110 13.34 -0.27 -46.41
C TYR A 110 14.07 -0.25 -47.76
N ALA A 111 13.52 0.47 -48.71
CA ALA A 111 14.23 0.70 -49.96
C ALA A 111 15.50 1.53 -49.73
N ALA A 112 16.57 1.27 -50.46
CA ALA A 112 17.87 1.95 -50.28
C ALA A 112 17.78 3.48 -50.39
N LYS A 113 16.85 4.01 -51.19
CA LYS A 113 16.59 5.46 -51.30
C LYS A 113 16.08 6.08 -50.00
N ASP A 114 15.47 5.31 -49.10
CA ASP A 114 14.86 5.79 -47.86
C ASP A 114 15.82 5.70 -46.67
N TRP A 115 16.97 5.02 -46.81
CA TRP A 115 17.93 4.78 -45.72
C TRP A 115 18.47 6.07 -45.11
N SER A 116 18.83 7.06 -45.93
CA SER A 116 19.33 8.35 -45.44
C SER A 116 18.27 9.13 -44.65
N GLY A 117 16.99 8.94 -44.96
CA GLY A 117 15.87 9.50 -44.20
C GLY A 117 15.72 8.82 -42.82
N CYS A 118 15.86 7.48 -42.81
CA CYS A 118 15.82 6.70 -41.57
C CYS A 118 17.04 7.03 -40.66
N GLU A 119 18.24 7.10 -41.23
CA GLU A 119 19.46 7.48 -40.53
C GLU A 119 19.28 8.82 -39.80
N ARG A 120 18.91 9.88 -40.54
CA ARG A 120 18.74 11.22 -39.96
C ARG A 120 17.68 11.24 -38.85
N ARG A 121 16.57 10.51 -39.02
CA ARG A 121 15.51 10.43 -37.99
C ARG A 121 15.98 9.72 -36.75
N LEU A 122 16.71 8.61 -36.87
CA LEU A 122 17.26 7.86 -35.75
C LEU A 122 18.36 8.64 -35.03
N GLN A 123 19.24 9.32 -35.77
CA GLN A 123 20.27 10.16 -35.23
C GLN A 123 19.67 11.32 -34.41
N ALA A 124 18.73 12.05 -34.99
CA ALA A 124 18.03 13.13 -34.30
C ALA A 124 17.31 12.62 -33.02
N ALA A 125 16.68 11.44 -33.07
CA ALA A 125 16.07 10.82 -31.91
C ALA A 125 17.09 10.46 -30.83
N ALA A 126 18.26 9.92 -31.21
CA ALA A 126 19.34 9.61 -30.26
C ALA A 126 19.89 10.85 -29.56
N GLU A 127 20.02 11.97 -30.29
CA GLU A 127 20.45 13.27 -29.74
C GLU A 127 19.36 13.86 -28.83
N TRP A 128 18.07 13.66 -29.14
CA TRP A 128 16.94 14.19 -28.37
C TRP A 128 16.55 13.33 -27.15
N MET A 129 17.32 12.30 -26.81
CA MET A 129 17.04 11.41 -25.67
C MET A 129 17.15 12.09 -24.30
N ASP A 130 17.76 13.26 -24.20
CA ASP A 130 17.82 14.03 -22.94
C ASP A 130 16.42 14.56 -22.55
N GLU A 131 15.57 14.84 -23.53
CA GLU A 131 14.17 15.27 -23.33
C GLU A 131 13.16 14.10 -23.42
N ALA A 132 13.63 12.88 -23.60
CA ALA A 132 12.78 11.70 -23.69
C ALA A 132 11.96 11.51 -22.42
N ALA A 133 10.70 11.11 -22.58
CA ALA A 133 9.79 10.81 -21.48
C ALA A 133 10.09 9.44 -20.83
N VAL A 134 11.33 9.25 -20.36
CA VAL A 134 11.79 8.07 -19.62
C VAL A 134 11.93 8.45 -18.16
N SER A 135 11.08 7.95 -17.28
CA SER A 135 11.01 8.37 -15.87
C SER A 135 10.48 7.27 -14.96
N THR A 136 10.59 7.48 -13.65
CA THR A 136 9.82 6.70 -12.67
C THR A 136 8.35 7.10 -12.74
N ILE A 137 7.45 6.22 -12.24
CA ILE A 137 6.02 6.52 -12.19
C ILE A 137 5.74 7.79 -11.37
N HIS A 138 6.42 7.95 -10.23
CA HIS A 138 6.27 9.12 -9.36
C HIS A 138 6.75 10.41 -10.05
N GLY A 139 7.91 10.37 -10.72
CA GLY A 139 8.43 11.49 -11.47
C GLY A 139 7.49 11.93 -12.60
N TRP A 140 6.90 10.96 -13.31
CA TRP A 140 5.91 11.25 -14.34
C TRP A 140 4.60 11.82 -13.76
N CYS A 141 4.07 11.25 -12.68
CA CYS A 141 2.86 11.77 -12.02
C CYS A 141 3.06 13.21 -11.52
N HIS A 142 4.20 13.52 -10.90
CA HIS A 142 4.56 14.88 -10.51
C HIS A 142 4.58 15.84 -11.70
N ARG A 143 5.18 15.41 -12.80
CA ARG A 143 5.19 16.20 -14.05
C ARG A 143 3.78 16.45 -14.56
N MET A 144 2.90 15.44 -14.60
CA MET A 144 1.51 15.57 -15.05
C MET A 144 0.69 16.52 -14.17
N LEU A 145 0.80 16.41 -12.85
CA LEU A 145 0.13 17.29 -11.91
C LEU A 145 0.58 18.76 -12.08
N ARG A 146 1.87 18.99 -12.33
CA ARG A 146 2.42 20.34 -12.55
C ARG A 146 2.04 20.93 -13.91
N GLU A 147 2.18 20.16 -14.99
CA GLU A 147 1.85 20.62 -16.36
C GLU A 147 0.35 20.83 -16.54
N HIS A 148 -0.49 20.08 -15.81
CA HIS A 148 -1.94 20.15 -15.90
C HIS A 148 -2.60 20.63 -14.60
N ALA A 149 -1.95 21.56 -13.87
CA ALA A 149 -2.40 22.03 -12.56
C ALA A 149 -3.86 22.53 -12.56
N PHE A 150 -4.32 23.21 -13.61
CA PHE A 150 -5.71 23.66 -13.74
C PHE A 150 -6.72 22.51 -13.88
N ASP A 151 -6.36 21.44 -14.58
CA ASP A 151 -7.24 20.31 -14.79
C ASP A 151 -7.21 19.33 -13.59
N SER A 152 -6.06 19.23 -12.90
CA SER A 152 -5.86 18.38 -11.73
C SER A 152 -6.26 19.03 -10.40
N GLY A 153 -6.43 20.36 -10.37
CA GLY A 153 -6.66 21.12 -9.13
C GLY A 153 -5.43 21.23 -8.23
N SER A 154 -4.24 20.92 -8.73
CA SER A 154 -2.98 20.99 -7.99
C SER A 154 -2.43 22.42 -7.92
N LEU A 155 -1.64 22.73 -6.88
CA LEU A 155 -0.96 24.01 -6.75
C LEU A 155 0.28 24.05 -7.66
N PHE A 156 0.54 25.22 -8.28
CA PHE A 156 1.68 25.40 -9.19
C PHE A 156 3.06 25.30 -8.52
N SER A 157 3.14 25.59 -7.22
CA SER A 157 4.38 25.69 -6.45
C SER A 157 4.55 24.56 -5.43
N GLU A 158 3.95 23.38 -5.68
CA GLU A 158 4.14 22.23 -4.80
C GLU A 158 5.55 21.64 -4.93
N THR A 159 6.20 21.38 -3.81
CA THR A 159 7.51 20.72 -3.76
C THR A 159 7.33 19.26 -3.37
N LEU A 160 8.12 18.36 -3.97
CA LEU A 160 8.18 16.98 -3.59
C LEU A 160 8.94 16.85 -2.27
N GLU A 161 8.32 16.28 -1.25
CA GLU A 161 8.94 15.98 0.03
C GLU A 161 9.27 14.48 0.09
N THR A 162 10.50 14.18 0.50
CA THR A 162 10.98 12.80 0.61
C THR A 162 10.76 12.20 2.00
N GLU A 163 10.57 13.05 3.02
CA GLU A 163 10.33 12.65 4.40
C GLU A 163 9.12 13.41 4.98
N PRO A 164 7.89 12.93 4.75
CA PRO A 164 6.67 13.59 5.25
C PRO A 164 6.44 13.39 6.78
N ASP A 165 7.33 12.69 7.47
CA ASP A 165 7.17 12.28 8.86
C ASP A 165 7.03 13.46 9.84
N ASP A 166 7.76 14.57 9.63
CA ASP A 166 7.67 15.76 10.48
C ASP A 166 6.29 16.42 10.38
N LEU A 167 5.74 16.48 9.17
CA LEU A 167 4.42 17.05 8.92
C LEU A 167 3.30 16.16 9.48
N LEU A 168 3.48 14.85 9.39
CA LEU A 168 2.57 13.88 9.99
C LEU A 168 2.61 13.98 11.52
N LEU A 169 3.80 14.13 12.10
CA LEU A 169 3.96 14.34 13.55
C LEU A 169 3.30 15.65 14.00
N GLU A 170 3.36 16.71 13.19
CA GLU A 170 2.62 17.95 13.46
C GLU A 170 1.11 17.69 13.50
N ALA A 171 0.55 16.94 12.55
CA ALA A 171 -0.86 16.57 12.55
C ALA A 171 -1.25 15.73 13.78
N VAL A 172 -0.38 14.81 14.23
CA VAL A 172 -0.59 14.03 15.45
C VAL A 172 -0.55 14.91 16.69
N ARG A 173 0.36 15.88 16.75
CA ARG A 173 0.42 16.87 17.85
C ARG A 173 -0.81 17.77 17.90
N ASP A 174 -1.36 18.13 16.74
CA ASP A 174 -2.62 18.87 16.67
C ASP A 174 -3.79 18.04 17.20
N TYR A 175 -3.87 16.75 16.83
CA TYR A 175 -4.84 15.82 17.42
C TYR A 175 -4.73 15.75 18.95
N TRP A 176 -3.49 15.69 19.45
CA TRP A 176 -3.21 15.66 20.89
C TRP A 176 -3.75 16.89 21.60
N ARG A 177 -3.53 18.09 21.03
CA ARG A 177 -4.01 19.36 21.58
C ARG A 177 -5.52 19.45 21.57
N GLU A 178 -6.17 18.94 20.53
CA GLU A 178 -7.60 19.05 20.33
C GLU A 178 -8.40 18.03 21.18
N PHE A 179 -7.94 16.80 21.26
CA PHE A 179 -8.74 15.72 21.84
C PHE A 179 -8.22 15.16 23.16
N PHE A 180 -6.92 15.20 23.44
CA PHE A 180 -6.39 14.65 24.69
C PHE A 180 -6.13 15.73 25.76
N MET A 181 -5.56 16.87 25.38
CA MET A 181 -5.25 17.91 26.37
C MET A 181 -6.48 18.48 27.10
N PRO A 182 -7.67 18.60 26.46
CA PRO A 182 -8.86 19.10 27.15
C PRO A 182 -9.53 18.10 28.10
N LEU A 183 -9.11 16.81 28.08
CA LEU A 183 -9.74 15.77 28.88
C LEU A 183 -9.54 15.98 30.38
N PRO A 184 -10.53 15.64 31.21
CA PRO A 184 -10.37 15.58 32.65
C PRO A 184 -9.22 14.67 33.07
N ALA A 185 -8.55 14.97 34.17
CA ALA A 185 -7.39 14.22 34.69
C ALA A 185 -7.67 12.71 34.83
N GLU A 186 -8.89 12.34 35.21
CA GLU A 186 -9.33 10.95 35.33
C GLU A 186 -9.36 10.22 33.98
N SER A 187 -9.90 10.88 32.93
CA SER A 187 -9.94 10.33 31.56
C SER A 187 -8.53 10.22 30.99
N LEU A 188 -7.67 11.21 31.26
CA LEU A 188 -6.26 11.14 30.86
C LEU A 188 -5.52 9.99 31.54
N ALA A 189 -5.76 9.75 32.83
CA ALA A 189 -5.16 8.64 33.58
C ALA A 189 -5.59 7.29 32.99
N LEU A 190 -6.86 7.14 32.65
CA LEU A 190 -7.42 5.98 31.97
C LEU A 190 -6.72 5.72 30.64
N LEU A 191 -6.68 6.70 29.76
CA LEU A 191 -6.07 6.56 28.43
C LEU A 191 -4.56 6.30 28.51
N ARG A 192 -3.87 6.95 29.43
CA ARG A 192 -2.46 6.69 29.71
C ARG A 192 -2.21 5.25 30.14
N GLY A 193 -3.09 4.67 30.95
CA GLY A 193 -3.06 3.25 31.32
C GLY A 193 -3.21 2.33 30.11
N TRP A 194 -4.04 2.69 29.15
CA TRP A 194 -4.29 1.90 27.95
C TRP A 194 -3.15 1.95 26.94
N PHE A 195 -2.66 3.14 26.63
CA PHE A 195 -1.63 3.37 25.63
C PHE A 195 -0.21 3.25 26.17
N LYS A 196 -0.03 3.33 27.51
CA LYS A 196 1.29 3.21 28.17
C LYS A 196 2.35 4.08 27.49
N ASP A 197 3.43 3.46 27.01
CA ASP A 197 4.53 4.15 26.33
C ASP A 197 4.10 4.83 25.01
N ALA A 198 3.01 4.39 24.40
CA ALA A 198 2.45 5.02 23.22
C ALA A 198 1.61 6.27 23.53
N PHE A 199 1.46 6.67 24.81
CA PHE A 199 0.75 7.87 25.19
C PHE A 199 1.66 9.13 25.13
N VAL A 200 2.35 9.28 24.00
CA VAL A 200 3.09 10.48 23.58
C VAL A 200 2.99 10.62 22.06
N PRO A 201 2.94 11.84 21.49
CA PRO A 201 2.70 12.04 20.06
C PRO A 201 3.60 11.22 19.15
N GLU A 202 4.90 11.18 19.44
CA GLU A 202 5.92 10.51 18.63
C GLU A 202 5.70 8.98 18.54
N LYS A 203 5.29 8.36 19.63
CA LYS A 203 4.99 6.91 19.64
C LYS A 203 3.57 6.60 19.20
N PHE A 204 2.63 7.52 19.43
CA PHE A 204 1.25 7.39 18.97
C PHE A 204 1.17 7.42 17.44
N GLN A 205 1.99 8.24 16.77
CA GLN A 205 2.17 8.20 15.32
C GLN A 205 2.44 6.77 14.83
N GLY A 206 3.36 6.05 15.47
CA GLY A 206 3.65 4.65 15.15
C GLY A 206 2.45 3.71 15.32
N ALA A 207 1.58 3.96 16.32
CA ALA A 207 0.35 3.19 16.50
C ALA A 207 -0.68 3.44 15.37
N LEU A 208 -0.66 4.61 14.75
CA LEU A 208 -1.53 4.97 13.63
C LEU A 208 -1.01 4.48 12.27
N ALA A 209 0.25 4.16 12.13
CA ALA A 209 0.92 3.89 10.85
C ALA A 209 0.19 2.88 9.95
N ARG A 210 -0.42 1.84 10.54
CA ARG A 210 -1.18 0.82 9.80
C ARG A 210 -2.60 1.25 9.44
N LEU A 211 -3.17 2.24 10.12
CA LEU A 211 -4.55 2.70 9.93
C LEU A 211 -4.61 3.91 8.99
N LEU A 212 -3.58 4.73 8.94
CA LEU A 212 -3.54 5.94 8.11
C LEU A 212 -3.80 5.67 6.62
N PRO A 213 -3.23 4.64 5.97
CA PRO A 213 -3.54 4.33 4.58
C PRO A 213 -5.01 3.97 4.34
N LEU A 214 -5.69 3.44 5.38
CA LEU A 214 -7.08 3.00 5.33
C LEU A 214 -8.05 4.07 5.87
N ALA A 215 -7.56 5.26 6.25
CA ALA A 215 -8.34 6.27 6.96
C ALA A 215 -9.65 6.67 6.24
N GLY A 216 -9.65 6.65 4.90
CA GLY A 216 -10.85 6.95 4.09
C GLY A 216 -11.93 5.86 4.13
N GLU A 217 -11.57 4.63 4.48
CA GLU A 217 -12.47 3.47 4.54
C GLU A 217 -12.97 3.20 5.96
N LEU A 218 -12.34 3.81 6.98
CA LEU A 218 -12.73 3.63 8.37
C LEU A 218 -14.04 4.35 8.64
N GLU A 219 -14.94 3.69 9.39
CA GLU A 219 -16.14 4.33 9.93
C GLU A 219 -15.78 5.46 10.91
N GLU A 220 -16.62 6.47 10.98
CA GLU A 220 -16.47 7.53 11.97
C GLU A 220 -16.68 6.95 13.38
N GLY A 221 -15.66 7.12 14.23
CA GLY A 221 -15.69 6.66 15.61
C GLY A 221 -16.04 7.78 16.58
N PRO A 222 -16.45 7.45 17.82
CA PRO A 222 -16.67 8.43 18.87
C PRO A 222 -15.36 9.12 19.26
N GLU A 223 -15.46 10.35 19.76
CA GLU A 223 -14.34 11.11 20.28
C GLU A 223 -13.74 10.47 21.55
N PRO A 224 -12.44 10.69 21.83
CA PRO A 224 -11.80 10.16 23.04
C PRO A 224 -12.51 10.47 24.35
N ALA A 225 -13.16 11.64 24.44
CA ALA A 225 -13.96 12.05 25.60
C ALA A 225 -15.18 11.14 25.80
N GLU A 226 -15.90 10.87 24.72
CA GLU A 226 -17.08 10.01 24.73
C GLU A 226 -16.72 8.56 25.06
N VAL A 227 -15.63 8.06 24.47
CA VAL A 227 -15.12 6.70 24.77
C VAL A 227 -14.75 6.57 26.23
N ALA A 228 -14.03 7.55 26.78
CA ALA A 228 -13.60 7.52 28.18
C ALA A 228 -14.80 7.56 29.14
N GLU A 229 -15.80 8.39 28.86
CA GLU A 229 -17.00 8.48 29.71
C GLU A 229 -17.87 7.22 29.62
N GLU A 230 -18.03 6.66 28.45
CA GLU A 230 -18.77 5.41 28.24
C GLU A 230 -18.13 4.24 29.02
N VAL A 231 -16.82 4.10 28.93
CA VAL A 231 -16.09 3.04 29.66
C VAL A 231 -16.20 3.26 31.17
N ARG A 232 -16.08 4.51 31.63
CA ARG A 232 -16.27 4.83 33.05
C ARG A 232 -17.69 4.56 33.53
N ARG A 233 -18.70 4.78 32.70
CA ARG A 233 -20.09 4.42 32.99
C ARG A 233 -20.22 2.90 33.17
N GLN A 234 -19.67 2.12 32.23
CA GLN A 234 -19.71 0.66 32.31
C GLN A 234 -18.93 0.12 33.52
N TRP A 235 -17.81 0.75 33.89
CA TRP A 235 -17.11 0.40 35.14
C TRP A 235 -17.94 0.68 36.38
N ARG A 236 -18.62 1.81 36.45
CA ARG A 236 -19.53 2.12 37.57
C ARG A 236 -20.65 1.06 37.67
N GLU A 237 -21.22 0.68 36.56
CA GLU A 237 -22.23 -0.38 36.50
C GLU A 237 -21.68 -1.74 36.95
N ALA A 238 -20.50 -2.13 36.48
CA ALA A 238 -19.84 -3.36 36.89
C ALA A 238 -19.47 -3.38 38.38
N LYS A 239 -19.13 -2.23 38.97
CA LYS A 239 -18.78 -2.05 40.39
C LYS A 239 -20.00 -1.99 41.31
N ALA A 240 -21.12 -1.50 40.86
CA ALA A 240 -22.31 -1.26 41.68
C ALA A 240 -22.76 -2.45 42.53
N PRO A 241 -22.85 -3.69 42.00
CA PRO A 241 -23.30 -4.84 42.80
C PRO A 241 -22.36 -5.23 43.95
N TRP A 242 -21.08 -4.87 43.85
CA TRP A 242 -20.07 -5.24 44.83
C TRP A 242 -20.23 -4.55 46.18
N GLY A 243 -21.04 -3.50 46.25
CA GLY A 243 -21.49 -2.92 47.52
C GLY A 243 -22.23 -3.92 48.41
N LYS A 244 -23.04 -4.77 47.78
CA LYS A 244 -23.81 -5.84 48.42
C LYS A 244 -23.01 -7.14 48.51
N TRP A 245 -22.33 -7.50 47.43
CA TRP A 245 -21.66 -8.79 47.28
C TRP A 245 -20.45 -8.96 48.20
N VAL A 246 -19.66 -7.92 48.49
CA VAL A 246 -18.50 -8.05 49.38
C VAL A 246 -18.90 -8.46 50.79
N PRO A 247 -19.88 -7.82 51.49
CA PRO A 247 -20.38 -8.29 52.77
C PRO A 247 -21.02 -9.67 52.72
N GLU A 248 -21.73 -10.00 51.66
CA GLU A 248 -22.34 -11.34 51.48
C GLU A 248 -21.26 -12.44 51.37
N LEU A 249 -20.22 -12.21 50.54
CA LEU A 249 -19.09 -13.12 50.43
C LEU A 249 -18.32 -13.24 51.75
N GLN A 250 -18.17 -12.16 52.52
CA GLN A 250 -17.56 -12.24 53.83
C GLN A 250 -18.35 -13.20 54.72
N THR A 251 -19.65 -13.03 54.83
CA THR A 251 -20.51 -13.93 55.60
C THR A 251 -20.47 -15.37 55.11
N PHE A 252 -20.51 -15.56 53.78
CA PHE A 252 -20.45 -16.85 53.12
C PHE A 252 -19.15 -17.64 53.48
N PHE A 253 -18.01 -16.98 53.38
CA PHE A 253 -16.73 -17.62 53.70
C PHE A 253 -16.53 -17.83 55.19
N ASP A 254 -16.96 -16.91 56.05
CA ASP A 254 -16.89 -17.05 57.50
C ASP A 254 -17.72 -18.22 58.01
N GLU A 255 -18.97 -18.37 57.51
CA GLU A 255 -19.81 -19.53 57.83
C GLU A 255 -19.21 -20.86 57.35
N ALA A 256 -18.70 -20.88 56.07
CA ALA A 256 -18.10 -22.11 55.53
C ALA A 256 -16.83 -22.52 56.29
N HIS A 257 -16.01 -21.58 56.75
CA HIS A 257 -14.86 -21.85 57.60
C HIS A 257 -15.28 -22.38 58.99
N ASN A 258 -16.27 -21.73 59.62
CA ASN A 258 -16.78 -22.12 60.94
C ASN A 258 -17.41 -23.55 60.92
N ARG A 259 -18.11 -23.89 59.84
CA ARG A 259 -18.68 -25.20 59.58
C ARG A 259 -17.65 -26.23 59.14
N LYS A 260 -16.37 -25.82 58.92
CA LYS A 260 -15.28 -26.64 58.39
C LYS A 260 -15.55 -27.28 57.02
N GLU A 261 -16.38 -26.62 56.20
CA GLU A 261 -16.73 -27.05 54.85
C GLU A 261 -15.57 -26.78 53.87
N ILE A 262 -14.72 -25.79 54.16
CA ILE A 262 -13.55 -25.43 53.36
C ILE A 262 -12.28 -26.08 53.92
N ASP A 263 -11.37 -26.54 53.06
CA ASP A 263 -10.03 -26.95 53.43
C ASP A 263 -9.16 -25.73 53.74
N GLY A 264 -9.02 -25.41 55.03
CA GLY A 264 -8.26 -24.24 55.51
C GLY A 264 -6.77 -24.26 55.17
N ARG A 265 -6.19 -25.41 54.69
CA ARG A 265 -4.82 -25.47 54.17
C ARG A 265 -4.72 -24.94 52.74
N LYS A 266 -5.79 -25.13 51.95
CA LYS A 266 -5.87 -24.68 50.56
C LYS A 266 -6.39 -23.26 50.41
N LEU A 267 -7.38 -22.88 51.27
CA LEU A 267 -7.98 -21.53 51.34
C LEU A 267 -8.07 -21.08 52.78
N ARG A 268 -7.13 -20.25 53.19
CA ARG A 268 -7.04 -19.67 54.56
C ARG A 268 -7.97 -18.48 54.68
N ALA A 269 -8.54 -18.29 55.86
CA ALA A 269 -9.47 -17.19 56.13
C ALA A 269 -8.81 -15.80 55.97
N ASP A 270 -7.54 -15.65 56.38
CA ASP A 270 -6.79 -14.40 56.21
C ASP A 270 -6.62 -14.01 54.72
N TYR A 271 -6.36 -14.97 53.82
CA TYR A 271 -6.29 -14.69 52.41
C TYR A 271 -7.65 -14.23 51.84
N VAL A 272 -8.75 -14.85 52.27
CA VAL A 272 -10.10 -14.45 51.85
C VAL A 272 -10.37 -13.00 52.27
N GLN A 273 -10.06 -12.64 53.51
CA GLN A 273 -10.22 -11.29 54.02
C GLN A 273 -9.42 -10.28 53.22
N ASP A 274 -8.15 -10.56 52.90
CA ASP A 274 -7.31 -9.68 52.04
C ASP A 274 -7.88 -9.50 50.68
N TRP A 275 -8.41 -10.57 50.06
CA TRP A 275 -9.02 -10.54 48.73
C TRP A 275 -10.32 -9.75 48.69
N LEU A 276 -11.19 -9.93 49.69
CA LEU A 276 -12.43 -9.18 49.82
C LEU A 276 -12.15 -7.69 50.11
N ALA A 277 -11.13 -7.39 50.88
CA ALA A 277 -10.65 -6.01 51.09
C ALA A 277 -10.11 -5.39 49.78
N ALA A 278 -9.42 -6.17 48.93
CA ALA A 278 -8.98 -5.70 47.61
C ALA A 278 -10.16 -5.42 46.67
N LEU A 279 -11.19 -6.27 46.68
CA LEU A 279 -12.44 -6.05 45.94
C LEU A 279 -13.17 -4.80 46.45
N ALA A 280 -13.24 -4.56 47.76
CA ALA A 280 -13.82 -3.37 48.32
C ALA A 280 -13.08 -2.10 47.91
N ARG A 281 -11.73 -2.10 47.97
CA ARG A 281 -10.91 -0.97 47.49
C ARG A 281 -11.14 -0.68 46.02
N TRP A 282 -11.16 -1.73 45.16
CA TRP A 282 -11.44 -1.58 43.73
C TRP A 282 -12.84 -0.99 43.48
N ARG A 283 -13.86 -1.45 44.21
CA ARG A 283 -15.22 -0.91 44.11
C ARG A 283 -15.25 0.60 44.39
N ASP A 284 -14.56 1.02 45.47
CA ASP A 284 -14.58 2.39 45.96
C ASP A 284 -13.66 3.34 45.23
N ASP A 285 -12.67 2.84 44.49
CA ASP A 285 -11.77 3.63 43.67
C ASP A 285 -12.32 3.80 42.26
N PRO A 286 -12.76 5.01 41.85
CA PRO A 286 -13.31 5.26 40.53
C PRO A 286 -12.31 5.10 39.40
N LEU A 287 -11.00 5.11 39.69
CA LEU A 287 -9.92 5.01 38.69
C LEU A 287 -9.35 3.60 38.56
N ALA A 288 -9.60 2.72 39.53
CA ALA A 288 -9.11 1.36 39.47
C ALA A 288 -9.85 0.55 38.40
N GLU A 289 -9.13 0.13 37.36
CA GLU A 289 -9.65 -0.68 36.23
C GLU A 289 -10.05 -2.08 36.69
N ALA A 290 -9.22 -2.75 37.47
CA ALA A 290 -9.42 -4.10 37.96
C ALA A 290 -9.03 -4.19 39.45
N PRO A 291 -9.62 -5.17 40.18
CA PRO A 291 -9.20 -5.42 41.55
C PRO A 291 -7.76 -5.97 41.59
N ASP A 292 -6.99 -5.48 42.59
CA ASP A 292 -5.62 -5.95 42.84
C ASP A 292 -5.64 -7.33 43.50
N LEU A 293 -5.91 -8.34 42.69
CA LEU A 293 -5.96 -9.75 43.10
C LEU A 293 -4.79 -10.51 42.51
N SER A 294 -4.11 -11.29 43.35
CA SER A 294 -3.06 -12.21 42.88
C SER A 294 -3.64 -13.28 41.92
N LYS A 295 -2.79 -13.87 41.07
CA LYS A 295 -3.20 -14.97 40.19
C LYS A 295 -3.86 -16.15 40.98
N LYS A 296 -3.39 -16.35 42.21
CA LYS A 296 -3.99 -17.35 43.12
C LYS A 296 -5.40 -16.94 43.57
N ALA A 297 -5.63 -15.66 43.87
CA ALA A 297 -6.94 -15.14 44.25
C ALA A 297 -7.93 -15.26 43.09
N TRP A 298 -7.55 -14.84 41.88
CA TRP A 298 -8.37 -15.02 40.67
C TRP A 298 -8.76 -16.49 40.45
N GLY A 299 -7.80 -17.41 40.55
CA GLY A 299 -8.07 -18.83 40.36
C GLY A 299 -8.93 -19.44 41.48
N ARG A 300 -8.83 -18.96 42.72
CA ARG A 300 -9.60 -19.52 43.87
C ARG A 300 -11.02 -18.96 44.00
N LEU A 301 -11.24 -17.73 43.52
CA LEU A 301 -12.56 -17.10 43.53
C LEU A 301 -13.35 -17.42 42.25
N THR A 302 -13.04 -18.49 41.58
CA THR A 302 -13.84 -19.08 40.48
C THR A 302 -14.66 -20.25 40.97
N ARG A 303 -15.65 -20.65 40.22
CA ARG A 303 -16.44 -21.85 40.50
C ARG A 303 -15.57 -23.08 40.71
N THR A 304 -14.72 -23.39 39.74
CA THR A 304 -13.79 -24.51 39.80
C THR A 304 -12.83 -24.40 41.00
N GLY A 305 -12.30 -23.20 41.25
CA GLY A 305 -11.38 -22.97 42.35
C GLY A 305 -12.00 -23.18 43.75
N LEU A 306 -13.29 -22.86 43.87
CA LEU A 306 -14.04 -23.13 45.13
C LEU A 306 -14.34 -24.60 45.28
N ASP A 307 -14.77 -25.30 44.23
CA ASP A 307 -15.05 -26.76 44.29
C ASP A 307 -13.79 -27.55 44.67
N GLU A 308 -12.59 -27.14 44.25
CA GLU A 308 -11.32 -27.73 44.64
C GLU A 308 -10.99 -27.62 46.15
N VAL A 309 -11.54 -26.65 46.83
CA VAL A 309 -11.26 -26.37 48.25
C VAL A 309 -12.43 -26.78 49.15
N TRP A 310 -13.59 -27.08 48.56
CA TRP A 310 -14.75 -27.62 49.31
C TRP A 310 -14.54 -29.08 49.69
N LYS A 311 -14.80 -29.45 50.93
CA LYS A 311 -14.49 -30.79 51.43
C LYS A 311 -15.48 -31.86 51.04
N SER A 312 -16.74 -31.50 50.87
CA SER A 312 -17.82 -32.41 50.51
C SER A 312 -18.86 -31.78 49.63
N GLY A 313 -19.17 -32.39 48.51
CA GLY A 313 -20.10 -31.84 47.52
C GLY A 313 -19.52 -30.68 46.71
N GLU A 314 -20.38 -29.97 45.98
CA GLU A 314 -20.06 -28.75 45.26
C GLU A 314 -20.19 -27.54 46.19
N ALA A 315 -19.36 -26.50 45.98
CA ALA A 315 -19.49 -25.24 46.70
C ALA A 315 -20.85 -24.61 46.38
N PRO A 316 -21.52 -23.97 47.36
CA PRO A 316 -22.77 -23.23 47.09
C PRO A 316 -22.54 -22.15 46.02
N ARG A 317 -23.55 -21.91 45.19
CA ARG A 317 -23.51 -20.87 44.18
C ARG A 317 -23.65 -19.48 44.77
N HIS A 318 -22.90 -18.52 44.28
CA HIS A 318 -23.02 -17.13 44.64
C HIS A 318 -22.81 -16.25 43.40
N GLU A 319 -23.72 -15.32 43.13
CA GLU A 319 -23.67 -14.45 41.94
C GLU A 319 -22.37 -13.67 41.80
N ALA A 320 -21.76 -13.26 42.91
CA ALA A 320 -20.49 -12.55 42.89
C ALA A 320 -19.33 -13.40 42.35
N ILE A 321 -19.34 -14.70 42.54
CA ILE A 321 -18.32 -15.63 42.04
C ILE A 321 -18.45 -15.75 40.51
N ASP A 322 -19.68 -15.92 40.03
CA ASP A 322 -19.99 -16.00 38.59
C ASP A 322 -19.63 -14.65 37.91
N ALA A 323 -19.93 -13.51 38.56
CA ALA A 323 -19.57 -12.19 38.09
C ALA A 323 -18.06 -11.97 38.05
N LEU A 324 -17.31 -12.41 39.08
CA LEU A 324 -15.84 -12.29 39.13
C LEU A 324 -15.15 -13.10 38.05
N GLU A 325 -15.65 -14.30 37.76
CA GLU A 325 -15.10 -15.17 36.71
C GLU A 325 -15.19 -14.52 35.32
N ASN A 326 -16.24 -13.73 35.08
CA ASN A 326 -16.45 -12.99 33.83
C ASN A 326 -15.86 -11.58 33.83
N LEU A 327 -15.47 -11.05 34.98
CA LEU A 327 -15.05 -9.65 35.12
C LEU A 327 -13.77 -9.34 34.31
N HIS A 328 -12.74 -10.16 34.44
CA HIS A 328 -11.47 -9.92 33.75
C HIS A 328 -11.63 -9.92 32.22
N PRO A 329 -12.28 -10.90 31.56
CA PRO A 329 -12.56 -10.86 30.12
C PRO A 329 -13.40 -9.66 29.70
N GLN A 330 -14.34 -9.21 30.51
CA GLN A 330 -15.18 -8.07 30.24
C GLN A 330 -14.38 -6.76 30.23
N LEU A 331 -13.55 -6.55 31.26
CA LEU A 331 -12.71 -5.35 31.36
C LEU A 331 -11.68 -5.28 30.21
N GLU A 332 -11.06 -6.39 29.84
CA GLU A 332 -10.15 -6.46 28.69
C GLU A 332 -10.85 -6.12 27.37
N ARG A 333 -12.06 -6.64 27.15
CA ARG A 333 -12.84 -6.30 25.95
C ARG A 333 -13.15 -4.81 25.88
N LEU A 334 -13.60 -4.21 26.97
CA LEU A 334 -13.90 -2.78 27.06
C LEU A 334 -12.66 -1.94 26.71
N ARG A 335 -11.52 -2.30 27.27
CA ARG A 335 -10.25 -1.64 27.02
C ARG A 335 -9.85 -1.74 25.54
N GLU A 336 -9.86 -2.94 24.95
CA GLU A 336 -9.44 -3.14 23.56
C GLU A 336 -10.43 -2.47 22.58
N GLN A 337 -11.74 -2.52 22.85
CA GLN A 337 -12.74 -1.83 22.04
C GLN A 337 -12.59 -0.31 22.13
N GLY A 338 -12.41 0.24 23.33
CA GLY A 338 -12.18 1.67 23.53
C GLY A 338 -10.91 2.15 22.83
N LYS A 339 -9.82 1.41 22.99
CA LYS A 339 -8.55 1.69 22.34
C LYS A 339 -8.65 1.65 20.81
N ALA A 340 -9.33 0.64 20.25
CA ALA A 340 -9.56 0.53 18.82
C ALA A 340 -10.42 1.69 18.29
N SER A 341 -11.44 2.13 19.03
CA SER A 341 -12.28 3.27 18.65
C SER A 341 -11.48 4.57 18.60
N ILE A 342 -10.65 4.83 19.61
CA ILE A 342 -9.79 6.02 19.64
C ILE A 342 -8.79 6.01 18.48
N LEU A 343 -8.17 4.86 18.20
CA LEU A 343 -7.22 4.75 17.09
C LEU A 343 -7.89 4.98 15.72
N ARG A 344 -9.12 4.51 15.51
CA ARG A 344 -9.88 4.77 14.28
C ARG A 344 -10.21 6.25 14.13
N HIS A 345 -10.75 6.88 15.19
CA HIS A 345 -11.03 8.31 15.20
C HIS A 345 -9.76 9.12 14.91
N ALA A 346 -8.67 8.81 15.61
CA ALA A 346 -7.39 9.48 15.42
C ALA A 346 -6.84 9.31 14.00
N ALA A 347 -6.90 8.11 13.42
CA ALA A 347 -6.40 7.87 12.08
C ALA A 347 -7.14 8.71 11.02
N ARG A 348 -8.48 8.80 11.10
CA ARG A 348 -9.27 9.63 10.18
C ARG A 348 -8.94 11.11 10.33
N TRP A 349 -8.98 11.61 11.56
CA TRP A 349 -8.74 13.02 11.82
C TRP A 349 -7.31 13.44 11.43
N VAL A 350 -6.30 12.64 11.82
CA VAL A 350 -4.89 12.90 11.50
C VAL A 350 -4.67 12.87 9.98
N ALA A 351 -5.25 11.93 9.24
CA ALA A 351 -5.13 11.89 7.78
C ALA A 351 -5.73 13.15 7.13
N GLN A 352 -6.90 13.60 7.58
CA GLN A 352 -7.53 14.84 7.09
C GLN A 352 -6.65 16.06 7.43
N ARG A 353 -6.17 16.15 8.67
CA ARG A 353 -5.32 17.25 9.13
C ARG A 353 -4.00 17.30 8.38
N PHE A 354 -3.37 16.15 8.16
CA PHE A 354 -2.14 16.00 7.38
C PHE A 354 -2.34 16.53 5.95
N SER A 355 -3.43 16.17 5.28
CA SER A 355 -3.76 16.69 3.95
C SER A 355 -3.92 18.22 3.93
N VAL A 356 -4.50 18.81 4.98
CA VAL A 356 -4.62 20.27 5.11
C VAL A 356 -3.24 20.92 5.29
N LEU A 357 -2.38 20.35 6.13
CA LEU A 357 -1.03 20.85 6.36
C LEU A 357 -0.17 20.76 5.09
N GLN A 358 -0.25 19.64 4.35
CA GLN A 358 0.42 19.49 3.05
C GLN A 358 0.02 20.58 2.06
N ARG A 359 -1.30 20.82 1.90
CA ARG A 359 -1.80 21.88 1.01
C ARG A 359 -1.30 23.27 1.44
N ARG A 360 -1.29 23.56 2.73
CA ARG A 360 -0.83 24.87 3.24
C ARG A 360 0.66 25.10 2.97
N ARG A 361 1.48 24.05 3.06
CA ARG A 361 2.92 24.15 2.79
C ARG A 361 3.27 23.93 1.32
N ALA A 362 2.29 23.63 0.45
CA ALA A 362 2.48 23.26 -0.96
C ALA A 362 3.50 22.12 -1.14
N GLN A 363 3.39 21.09 -0.28
CA GLN A 363 4.26 19.91 -0.25
C GLN A 363 3.49 18.65 -0.62
N LEU A 364 4.14 17.75 -1.35
CA LEU A 364 3.61 16.46 -1.76
C LEU A 364 4.53 15.33 -1.30
N GLY A 365 3.98 14.35 -0.60
CA GLY A 365 4.64 13.06 -0.41
C GLY A 365 4.62 12.22 -1.69
N PHE A 366 5.56 11.28 -1.84
CA PHE A 366 5.65 10.43 -3.04
C PHE A 366 4.36 9.64 -3.30
N ASP A 367 3.77 9.04 -2.28
CA ASP A 367 2.54 8.25 -2.42
C ASP A 367 1.30 9.11 -2.73
N ASP A 368 1.34 10.39 -2.32
CA ASP A 368 0.27 11.34 -2.55
C ASP A 368 0.18 11.77 -4.03
N LEU A 369 1.31 11.78 -4.76
CA LEU A 369 1.34 12.09 -6.19
C LEU A 369 0.45 11.14 -7.00
N LEU A 370 0.54 9.85 -6.72
CA LEU A 370 -0.26 8.82 -7.37
C LEU A 370 -1.75 9.01 -7.05
N THR A 371 -2.07 9.16 -5.76
CA THR A 371 -3.44 9.33 -5.28
C THR A 371 -4.11 10.57 -5.87
N ARG A 372 -3.38 11.69 -5.95
CA ARG A 372 -3.91 12.95 -6.52
C ARG A 372 -4.14 12.85 -8.01
N LEU A 373 -3.23 12.23 -8.77
CA LEU A 373 -3.44 12.04 -10.21
C LEU A 373 -4.60 11.08 -10.49
N ASP A 374 -4.72 9.98 -9.72
CA ASP A 374 -5.87 9.06 -9.79
C ASP A 374 -7.20 9.79 -9.51
N GLN A 375 -7.25 10.62 -8.45
CA GLN A 375 -8.42 11.43 -8.12
C GLN A 375 -8.74 12.46 -9.21
N ALA A 376 -7.73 13.13 -9.77
CA ALA A 376 -7.92 14.09 -10.86
C ALA A 376 -8.49 13.42 -12.12
N LEU A 377 -7.99 12.23 -12.46
CA LEU A 377 -8.49 11.46 -13.60
C LEU A 377 -9.93 10.94 -13.42
N ARG A 378 -10.39 10.76 -12.18
CA ARG A 378 -11.79 10.41 -11.85
C ARG A 378 -12.69 11.63 -11.61
N GLY A 379 -12.12 12.80 -11.49
CA GLY A 379 -12.83 14.05 -11.25
C GLY A 379 -13.62 14.54 -12.45
N PRO A 380 -14.34 15.66 -12.31
CA PRO A 380 -15.18 16.23 -13.38
C PRO A 380 -14.41 16.53 -14.68
N ASN A 381 -13.13 16.85 -14.59
CA ASN A 381 -12.23 17.14 -15.72
C ASN A 381 -11.40 15.93 -16.16
N GLY A 382 -11.61 14.75 -15.58
CA GLY A 382 -10.76 13.57 -15.75
C GLY A 382 -10.65 13.10 -17.21
N ALA A 383 -11.74 13.05 -17.93
CA ALA A 383 -11.75 12.69 -19.35
C ALA A 383 -10.91 13.65 -20.21
N ARG A 384 -10.97 14.95 -19.90
CA ARG A 384 -10.17 15.98 -20.58
C ARG A 384 -8.69 15.86 -20.23
N LEU A 385 -8.36 15.61 -18.97
CA LEU A 385 -6.99 15.37 -18.50
C LEU A 385 -6.41 14.12 -19.18
N ALA A 386 -7.13 13.00 -19.18
CA ALA A 386 -6.72 11.77 -19.85
C ALA A 386 -6.47 12.00 -21.36
N ALA A 387 -7.34 12.74 -22.04
CA ALA A 387 -7.16 13.08 -23.46
C ALA A 387 -5.89 13.90 -23.71
N ARG A 388 -5.58 14.87 -22.85
CA ARG A 388 -4.35 15.68 -22.95
C ARG A 388 -3.10 14.84 -22.71
N ILE A 389 -3.12 13.94 -21.71
CA ILE A 389 -2.02 13.02 -21.45
C ILE A 389 -1.79 12.12 -22.66
N ARG A 390 -2.84 11.53 -23.24
CA ARG A 390 -2.74 10.73 -24.48
C ARG A 390 -2.18 11.51 -25.66
N GLN A 391 -2.53 12.78 -25.78
CA GLN A 391 -2.00 13.62 -26.84
C GLN A 391 -0.49 13.86 -26.67
N SER A 392 -0.02 14.06 -25.44
CA SER A 392 1.41 14.23 -25.14
C SER A 392 2.18 12.90 -25.22
N PHE A 393 1.57 11.82 -24.76
CA PHE A 393 2.17 10.47 -24.70
C PHE A 393 1.24 9.45 -25.35
N PRO A 394 1.13 9.43 -26.69
CA PRO A 394 0.26 8.47 -27.38
C PRO A 394 0.70 7.02 -27.20
N VAL A 395 1.96 6.78 -26.83
CA VAL A 395 2.51 5.45 -26.55
C VAL A 395 3.17 5.42 -25.16
N ALA A 396 2.81 4.41 -24.36
CA ALA A 396 3.43 4.11 -23.07
C ALA A 396 3.96 2.68 -23.02
N LEU A 397 5.21 2.54 -22.56
CA LEU A 397 5.91 1.30 -22.28
C LEU A 397 6.16 1.22 -20.78
N ILE A 398 5.56 0.24 -20.10
CA ILE A 398 5.69 0.10 -18.63
C ILE A 398 6.55 -1.11 -18.35
N ASP A 399 7.76 -0.89 -17.85
CA ASP A 399 8.69 -1.96 -17.46
C ASP A 399 8.45 -2.41 -16.01
N GLU A 400 8.80 -3.66 -15.72
CA GLU A 400 8.59 -4.34 -14.43
C GLU A 400 7.16 -4.22 -13.91
N PHE A 401 6.18 -4.39 -14.82
CA PHE A 401 4.77 -4.18 -14.53
C PHE A 401 4.23 -5.04 -13.37
N GLN A 402 4.85 -6.18 -13.06
CA GLN A 402 4.47 -7.01 -11.92
C GLN A 402 4.65 -6.32 -10.56
N ASP A 403 5.43 -5.24 -10.49
CA ASP A 403 5.68 -4.47 -9.27
C ASP A 403 4.75 -3.24 -9.15
N THR A 404 3.77 -3.13 -10.04
CA THR A 404 2.79 -2.04 -10.09
C THR A 404 1.70 -2.24 -9.02
N ASP A 405 1.37 -1.18 -8.30
CA ASP A 405 0.26 -1.15 -7.34
C ASP A 405 -1.09 -0.83 -8.01
N PRO A 406 -2.23 -1.05 -7.33
CA PRO A 406 -3.56 -0.79 -7.89
C PRO A 406 -3.80 0.67 -8.31
N VAL A 407 -3.22 1.67 -7.61
CA VAL A 407 -3.39 3.09 -7.95
C VAL A 407 -2.67 3.42 -9.24
N GLN A 408 -1.44 2.93 -9.38
CA GLN A 408 -0.63 3.09 -10.59
C GLN A 408 -1.33 2.51 -11.83
N TYR A 409 -1.86 1.30 -11.70
CA TYR A 409 -2.59 0.68 -12.81
C TYR A 409 -3.86 1.46 -13.19
N ARG A 410 -4.66 1.89 -12.21
CA ARG A 410 -5.85 2.70 -12.46
C ARG A 410 -5.54 4.00 -13.21
N ILE A 411 -4.39 4.62 -12.93
CA ILE A 411 -3.94 5.81 -13.68
C ILE A 411 -3.73 5.46 -15.16
N PHE A 412 -3.00 4.38 -15.48
CA PHE A 412 -2.80 3.95 -16.85
C PHE A 412 -4.10 3.49 -17.52
N GLU A 413 -4.98 2.81 -16.78
CA GLU A 413 -6.30 2.39 -17.25
C GLU A 413 -7.17 3.60 -17.62
N ALA A 414 -7.21 4.62 -16.75
CA ALA A 414 -7.96 5.86 -17.01
C ALA A 414 -7.41 6.63 -18.22
N VAL A 415 -6.09 6.59 -18.44
CA VAL A 415 -5.46 7.27 -19.58
C VAL A 415 -5.61 6.48 -20.87
N TYR A 416 -5.37 5.18 -20.91
CA TYR A 416 -5.22 4.40 -22.15
C TYR A 416 -6.39 3.44 -22.45
N ALA A 417 -7.34 3.25 -21.52
CA ALA A 417 -8.52 2.40 -21.67
C ALA A 417 -8.20 1.02 -22.33
N PRO A 418 -7.41 0.14 -21.67
CA PRO A 418 -6.83 -1.05 -22.32
C PRO A 418 -7.85 -2.03 -22.87
N GLN A 419 -9.09 -1.99 -22.39
CA GLN A 419 -10.20 -2.81 -22.88
C GLN A 419 -10.66 -2.36 -24.27
N GLU A 420 -10.61 -1.06 -24.57
CA GLU A 420 -11.06 -0.47 -25.84
C GLU A 420 -10.10 -0.77 -26.99
N ASN A 421 -8.82 -1.00 -26.68
CA ASN A 421 -7.76 -1.31 -27.65
C ASN A 421 -7.69 -0.30 -28.81
N ASP A 422 -7.76 0.99 -28.49
CA ASP A 422 -7.76 2.10 -29.45
C ASP A 422 -6.48 2.10 -30.31
N PRO A 423 -6.58 2.08 -31.65
CA PRO A 423 -5.42 2.10 -32.54
C PRO A 423 -4.66 3.45 -32.55
N GLN A 424 -5.24 4.51 -31.99
CA GLN A 424 -4.60 5.81 -31.88
C GLN A 424 -3.69 5.94 -30.65
N THR A 425 -3.66 4.92 -29.78
CA THR A 425 -2.83 4.86 -28.58
C THR A 425 -2.13 3.52 -28.48
N ALA A 426 -1.09 3.43 -27.63
CA ALA A 426 -0.53 2.13 -27.27
C ALA A 426 -0.15 2.11 -25.77
N LEU A 427 -0.57 1.05 -25.08
CA LEU A 427 -0.13 0.71 -23.74
C LEU A 427 0.53 -0.68 -23.78
N ILE A 428 1.85 -0.73 -23.66
CA ILE A 428 2.64 -1.95 -23.69
C ILE A 428 3.16 -2.24 -22.29
N LEU A 429 2.57 -3.22 -21.63
CA LEU A 429 2.92 -3.67 -20.28
C LEU A 429 3.95 -4.79 -20.40
N ILE A 430 5.06 -4.71 -19.68
CA ILE A 430 6.16 -5.67 -19.74
C ILE A 430 6.50 -6.13 -18.33
N GLY A 431 6.40 -7.42 -18.04
CA GLY A 431 6.64 -7.92 -16.69
C GLY A 431 6.73 -9.44 -16.60
N ASP A 432 7.14 -9.91 -15.42
CA ASP A 432 7.22 -11.31 -15.05
C ASP A 432 6.41 -11.57 -13.78
N PRO A 433 5.24 -12.17 -13.85
CA PRO A 433 4.43 -12.43 -12.66
C PRO A 433 5.13 -13.34 -11.62
N LYS A 434 6.16 -14.10 -12.03
CA LYS A 434 6.96 -14.94 -11.13
C LYS A 434 7.99 -14.13 -10.32
N GLN A 435 8.27 -12.90 -10.72
CA GLN A 435 9.19 -11.98 -10.05
C GLN A 435 8.46 -10.95 -9.17
N ALA A 436 7.17 -11.07 -8.94
CA ALA A 436 6.39 -10.21 -8.05
C ALA A 436 6.75 -10.46 -6.59
N ILE A 437 7.86 -9.89 -6.11
CA ILE A 437 8.37 -10.05 -4.73
C ILE A 437 8.25 -8.80 -3.88
N TYR A 438 7.74 -7.69 -4.43
CA TYR A 438 7.64 -6.39 -3.75
C TYR A 438 6.26 -6.10 -3.15
N ALA A 439 5.50 -7.14 -2.73
CA ALA A 439 4.20 -6.97 -2.07
C ALA A 439 4.27 -6.06 -0.83
N PHE A 440 5.40 -6.03 -0.12
CA PHE A 440 5.63 -5.14 1.02
C PHE A 440 5.76 -3.64 0.65
N ARG A 441 5.84 -3.32 -0.66
CA ARG A 441 5.83 -1.95 -1.23
C ARG A 441 4.52 -1.61 -1.94
N GLY A 442 3.45 -2.38 -1.72
CA GLY A 442 2.16 -2.15 -2.33
C GLY A 442 1.95 -2.83 -3.69
N ALA A 443 2.97 -3.52 -4.24
CA ALA A 443 2.80 -4.32 -5.45
C ALA A 443 1.75 -5.42 -5.22
N ASP A 444 0.80 -5.53 -6.15
CA ASP A 444 -0.30 -6.48 -6.03
C ASP A 444 -0.42 -7.35 -7.29
N ILE A 445 -0.27 -8.65 -7.11
CA ILE A 445 -0.41 -9.62 -8.19
C ILE A 445 -1.82 -9.61 -8.82
N TYR A 446 -2.85 -9.23 -8.07
CA TYR A 446 -4.21 -9.12 -8.61
C TYR A 446 -4.32 -8.00 -9.63
N THR A 447 -3.59 -6.90 -9.44
CA THR A 447 -3.45 -5.81 -10.42
C THR A 447 -2.86 -6.32 -11.74
N TYR A 448 -1.82 -7.15 -11.67
CA TYR A 448 -1.26 -7.79 -12.86
C TYR A 448 -2.30 -8.69 -13.57
N LEU A 449 -3.05 -9.48 -12.81
CA LEU A 449 -4.09 -10.35 -13.36
C LEU A 449 -5.25 -9.57 -13.97
N GLU A 450 -5.60 -8.42 -13.44
CA GLU A 450 -6.62 -7.51 -13.99
C GLU A 450 -6.17 -6.94 -15.33
N ALA A 451 -4.96 -6.38 -15.40
CA ALA A 451 -4.38 -5.91 -16.65
C ALA A 451 -4.26 -7.02 -17.71
N ARG A 452 -3.90 -8.23 -17.29
CA ARG A 452 -3.86 -9.42 -18.15
C ARG A 452 -5.24 -9.76 -18.74
N ARG A 453 -6.31 -9.64 -17.93
CA ARG A 453 -7.70 -9.83 -18.41
C ARG A 453 -8.10 -8.72 -19.38
N ALA A 454 -7.76 -7.46 -19.08
CA ALA A 454 -8.03 -6.33 -19.96
C ALA A 454 -7.35 -6.46 -21.34
N CYS A 455 -6.14 -7.04 -21.38
CA CYS A 455 -5.45 -7.34 -22.64
C CYS A 455 -6.03 -8.55 -23.40
N GLY A 456 -6.74 -9.46 -22.74
CA GLY A 456 -7.36 -10.64 -23.37
C GLY A 456 -6.35 -11.50 -24.14
N GLU A 457 -6.60 -11.74 -25.45
CA GLU A 457 -5.72 -12.50 -26.34
C GLU A 457 -4.45 -11.74 -26.78
N ARG A 458 -4.37 -10.44 -26.50
CA ARG A 458 -3.23 -9.58 -26.86
C ARG A 458 -2.04 -9.76 -25.92
N ARG A 459 -1.73 -11.02 -25.61
CA ARG A 459 -0.65 -11.44 -24.72
C ARG A 459 0.47 -12.06 -25.53
N TYR A 460 1.69 -11.70 -25.18
CA TYR A 460 2.91 -12.13 -25.85
C TYR A 460 3.90 -12.65 -24.83
N THR A 461 4.85 -13.50 -25.23
CA THR A 461 5.87 -14.05 -24.36
C THR A 461 7.24 -14.00 -25.01
N LEU A 462 8.27 -13.68 -24.20
CA LEU A 462 9.68 -13.81 -24.58
C LEU A 462 10.17 -15.17 -24.09
N ARG A 463 10.36 -16.12 -25.02
CA ARG A 463 10.70 -17.50 -24.66
C ARG A 463 12.21 -17.74 -24.49
N ARG A 464 13.05 -16.99 -25.20
CA ARG A 464 14.50 -17.26 -25.23
C ARG A 464 15.21 -16.57 -24.06
N ASN A 465 15.92 -17.34 -23.24
CA ASN A 465 16.78 -16.83 -22.18
C ASN A 465 18.20 -16.58 -22.72
N PHE A 466 18.71 -15.37 -22.51
CA PHE A 466 20.05 -14.93 -22.95
C PHE A 466 21.03 -14.76 -21.77
N ARG A 467 20.56 -14.90 -20.52
CA ARG A 467 21.38 -14.70 -19.32
C ARG A 467 22.01 -15.99 -18.84
N SER A 468 21.28 -17.11 -18.89
CA SER A 468 21.72 -18.40 -18.36
C SER A 468 22.20 -19.32 -19.49
N THR A 469 23.24 -20.10 -19.23
CA THR A 469 23.65 -21.18 -20.15
C THR A 469 22.61 -22.28 -20.18
N ARG A 470 22.58 -23.09 -21.24
CA ARG A 470 21.66 -24.22 -21.38
C ARG A 470 21.73 -25.17 -20.18
N ALA A 471 22.93 -25.47 -19.71
CA ALA A 471 23.17 -26.35 -18.54
C ALA A 471 22.53 -25.80 -17.25
N MET A 472 22.48 -24.46 -17.07
CA MET A 472 21.84 -23.82 -15.91
C MET A 472 20.32 -23.76 -16.00
N VAL A 473 19.75 -23.92 -17.19
CA VAL A 473 18.29 -23.91 -17.40
C VAL A 473 17.72 -25.33 -17.26
N GLU A 474 18.53 -26.34 -17.58
CA GLU A 474 18.17 -27.77 -17.53
C GLU A 474 18.44 -28.41 -16.16
N ALA A 475 19.20 -27.74 -15.26
CA ALA A 475 19.47 -28.17 -13.88
C ALA A 475 18.38 -27.75 -12.89
#